data_2666386479bba0aa69034126da6129ec
#
_entry.id   2666386479bba0aa69034126da6129ec
#
_cell.length_a   1.000
_cell.length_b   1.000
_cell.length_c   1.000
_cell.angle_alpha   90.00
_cell.angle_beta   90.00
_cell.angle_gamma   90.00
#
_symmetry.space_group_name_H-M   'P 1'
#
loop_
_entity.id
_entity.type
_entity.pdbx_description
1 polymer ?
#
loop_
_entity_poly.entity_id
_entity_poly.type
_entity_poly.pdbx_seq_one_letter_code
_entity_poly.pdbx_strand_id
1 'polypeptide(L)'
;LNKISDRNYTKISTEIKNRLVDREYLMTMMITTIIEKCIANTPYITIYLQLISDMYGSVDDWKERVCENLDAVYEKIITQETDKTESDYLQFCQKNKVLDQCIGHSLLVTECEKLKIVSDRFHPMVDRMITMMKDESDSSEKYKCVQCLYTMFRSYYGDAILPEGYLVKLQALIDSETVMKLKFRMMDILERR
;
A
#
# COMPACT_ATOMS: atom_id res chain seq x y z
N LEU A 1 19.24 4.95 -3.35
CA LEU A 1 18.05 4.77 -2.51
C LEU A 1 18.26 3.71 -1.41
N ASN A 2 18.78 2.52 -1.70
CA ASN A 2 18.92 1.41 -0.73
C ASN A 2 19.78 1.72 0.52
N LYS A 3 20.47 2.83 0.56
CA LYS A 3 21.35 3.25 1.67
C LYS A 3 20.79 4.44 2.45
N ILE A 4 19.58 4.92 2.10
CA ILE A 4 18.99 6.08 2.76
C ILE A 4 18.52 5.71 4.17
N SER A 5 18.81 6.58 5.13
CA SER A 5 18.41 6.47 6.53
C SER A 5 18.36 7.85 7.13
N ASP A 6 17.74 8.03 8.30
CA ASP A 6 17.69 9.34 8.99
C ASP A 6 19.07 9.96 9.17
N ARG A 7 20.10 9.15 9.44
CA ARG A 7 21.47 9.61 9.71
C ARG A 7 22.17 10.21 8.47
N ASN A 8 21.78 9.78 7.27
CA ASN A 8 22.45 10.19 6.04
C ASN A 8 21.49 10.85 5.03
N TYR A 9 20.24 11.08 5.44
CA TYR A 9 19.19 11.63 4.59
C TYR A 9 19.63 12.88 3.84
N THR A 10 20.05 13.91 4.57
CA THR A 10 20.45 15.21 3.98
C THR A 10 21.53 15.06 2.91
N LYS A 11 22.55 14.22 3.18
CA LYS A 11 23.63 13.97 2.22
C LYS A 11 23.11 13.31 0.95
N ILE A 12 22.33 12.23 1.09
CA ILE A 12 21.83 11.45 -0.04
C ILE A 12 20.79 12.23 -0.83
N SER A 13 19.84 12.91 -0.17
CA SER A 13 18.83 13.71 -0.85
C SER A 13 19.45 14.85 -1.65
N THR A 14 20.44 15.54 -1.11
CA THR A 14 21.20 16.59 -1.82
C THR A 14 21.94 16.02 -3.04
N GLU A 15 22.61 14.86 -2.89
CA GLU A 15 23.30 14.21 -4.00
C GLU A 15 22.33 13.81 -5.13
N ILE A 16 21.18 13.22 -4.78
CA ILE A 16 20.15 12.85 -5.75
C ILE A 16 19.61 14.11 -6.45
N LYS A 17 19.28 15.15 -5.68
CA LYS A 17 18.77 16.41 -6.19
C LYS A 17 19.73 17.04 -7.23
N ASN A 18 21.01 17.11 -6.89
CA ASN A 18 22.03 17.66 -7.79
C ASN A 18 22.19 16.86 -9.09
N ARG A 19 21.95 15.54 -9.05
CA ARG A 19 22.02 14.68 -10.24
C ARG A 19 20.80 14.76 -11.13
N LEU A 20 19.66 15.20 -10.58
CA LEU A 20 18.37 15.25 -11.27
C LEU A 20 17.98 16.67 -11.71
N VAL A 21 18.78 17.69 -11.34
CA VAL A 21 18.57 19.08 -11.80
C VAL A 21 18.42 19.09 -13.32
N ASP A 22 17.40 19.78 -13.82
CA ASP A 22 17.07 19.95 -15.24
C ASP A 22 16.75 18.65 -16.02
N ARG A 23 16.42 17.54 -15.31
CA ARG A 23 16.11 16.25 -15.91
C ARG A 23 14.67 15.82 -15.58
N GLU A 24 13.69 16.62 -15.95
CA GLU A 24 12.27 16.36 -15.67
C GLU A 24 11.80 14.99 -16.16
N TYR A 25 12.33 14.50 -17.31
CA TYR A 25 12.00 13.19 -17.85
C TYR A 25 12.36 12.03 -16.89
N LEU A 26 13.27 12.23 -15.94
CA LEU A 26 13.60 11.24 -14.91
C LEU A 26 12.64 11.26 -13.72
N MET A 27 11.78 12.26 -13.62
CA MET A 27 10.86 12.43 -12.49
C MET A 27 9.93 11.22 -12.34
N THR A 28 9.21 10.86 -13.39
CA THR A 28 8.28 9.71 -13.35
C THR A 28 9.02 8.42 -13.00
N MET A 29 10.18 8.16 -13.63
CA MET A 29 10.99 6.98 -13.34
C MET A 29 11.43 6.96 -11.86
N MET A 30 11.80 8.10 -11.32
CA MET A 30 12.23 8.22 -9.93
C MET A 30 11.09 8.00 -8.95
N ILE A 31 9.90 8.59 -9.22
CA ILE A 31 8.69 8.37 -8.43
C ILE A 31 8.31 6.89 -8.44
N THR A 32 8.24 6.26 -9.62
CA THR A 32 7.95 4.83 -9.75
C THR A 32 8.94 3.98 -8.93
N THR A 33 10.24 4.26 -9.06
CA THR A 33 11.29 3.55 -8.32
C THR A 33 11.12 3.70 -6.81
N ILE A 34 10.78 4.90 -6.34
CA ILE A 34 10.55 5.15 -4.90
C ILE A 34 9.30 4.41 -4.43
N ILE A 35 8.21 4.43 -5.18
CA ILE A 35 6.98 3.70 -4.88
C ILE A 35 7.26 2.20 -4.76
N GLU A 36 7.95 1.60 -5.72
CA GLU A 36 8.35 0.18 -5.67
C GLU A 36 9.22 -0.12 -4.44
N LYS A 37 10.11 0.80 -4.04
CA LYS A 37 10.92 0.67 -2.83
C LYS A 37 10.10 0.79 -1.55
N CYS A 38 9.13 1.68 -1.49
CA CYS A 38 8.19 1.79 -0.37
C CYS A 38 7.42 0.48 -0.16
N ILE A 39 6.89 -0.10 -1.24
CA ILE A 39 6.15 -1.36 -1.21
C ILE A 39 7.01 -2.50 -0.71
N ALA A 40 8.25 -2.60 -1.18
CA ALA A 40 9.18 -3.66 -0.81
C ALA A 40 9.79 -3.49 0.59
N ASN A 41 9.83 -2.26 1.12
CA ASN A 41 10.52 -1.91 2.37
C ASN A 41 9.66 -0.99 3.23
N THR A 42 8.54 -1.47 3.69
CA THR A 42 7.51 -0.71 4.42
C THR A 42 8.02 0.10 5.63
N PRO A 43 9.02 -0.31 6.42
CA PRO A 43 9.54 0.50 7.52
C PRO A 43 10.16 1.84 7.08
N TYR A 44 10.50 1.99 5.81
CA TYR A 44 11.14 3.19 5.26
C TYR A 44 10.19 4.07 4.45
N ILE A 45 8.90 3.78 4.42
CA ILE A 45 7.90 4.54 3.63
C ILE A 45 8.01 6.04 3.92
N THR A 46 8.01 6.43 5.19
CA THR A 46 8.03 7.86 5.59
C THR A 46 9.24 8.58 5.03
N ILE A 47 10.44 8.00 5.13
CA ILE A 47 11.67 8.63 4.63
C ILE A 47 11.69 8.72 3.09
N TYR A 48 11.12 7.73 2.40
CA TYR A 48 11.00 7.77 0.94
C TYR A 48 9.95 8.78 0.48
N LEU A 49 8.82 8.91 1.17
CA LEU A 49 7.80 9.92 0.87
C LEU A 49 8.33 11.35 1.13
N GLN A 50 9.09 11.54 2.21
CA GLN A 50 9.79 12.79 2.44
C GLN A 50 10.74 13.12 1.29
N LEU A 51 11.48 12.14 0.78
CA LEU A 51 12.37 12.34 -0.36
C LEU A 51 11.62 12.81 -1.61
N ILE A 52 10.47 12.22 -1.93
CA ILE A 52 9.63 12.68 -3.06
C ILE A 52 9.20 14.14 -2.83
N SER A 53 8.68 14.45 -1.64
CA SER A 53 8.20 15.77 -1.29
C SER A 53 9.32 16.83 -1.38
N ASP A 54 10.51 16.52 -0.85
CA ASP A 54 11.66 17.43 -0.88
C ASP A 54 12.22 17.64 -2.29
N MET A 55 12.09 16.65 -3.16
CA MET A 55 12.58 16.73 -4.53
C MET A 55 11.62 17.44 -5.46
N TYR A 56 10.35 17.18 -5.33
CA TYR A 56 9.33 17.55 -6.30
C TYR A 56 8.23 18.47 -5.74
N GLY A 57 8.27 18.82 -4.45
CA GLY A 57 7.23 19.64 -3.81
C GLY A 57 7.02 21.02 -4.40
N SER A 58 7.99 21.54 -5.20
CA SER A 58 7.88 22.79 -5.96
C SER A 58 7.36 22.62 -7.40
N VAL A 59 7.11 21.40 -7.84
CA VAL A 59 6.57 21.08 -9.18
C VAL A 59 5.05 20.99 -9.07
N ASP A 60 4.30 21.71 -9.87
CA ASP A 60 2.85 21.89 -9.68
C ASP A 60 2.05 20.57 -9.73
N ASP A 61 2.42 19.64 -10.59
CA ASP A 61 1.68 18.39 -10.83
C ASP A 61 2.28 17.14 -10.14
N TRP A 62 3.25 17.31 -9.23
CA TRP A 62 3.94 16.16 -8.64
C TRP A 62 3.03 15.20 -7.87
N LYS A 63 2.01 15.71 -7.21
CA LYS A 63 1.03 14.89 -6.48
C LYS A 63 0.17 14.05 -7.41
N GLU A 64 -0.24 14.62 -8.54
CA GLU A 64 -0.98 13.92 -9.58
C GLU A 64 -0.13 12.78 -10.16
N ARG A 65 1.13 13.06 -10.47
CA ARG A 65 2.08 12.03 -10.93
C ARG A 65 2.30 10.92 -9.90
N VAL A 66 2.31 11.24 -8.61
CA VAL A 66 2.36 10.20 -7.55
C VAL A 66 1.10 9.34 -7.60
N CYS A 67 -0.10 9.94 -7.73
CA CYS A 67 -1.36 9.21 -7.85
C CYS A 67 -1.36 8.25 -9.05
N GLU A 68 -1.00 8.74 -10.24
CA GLU A 68 -0.92 7.94 -11.46
C GLU A 68 0.07 6.76 -11.32
N ASN A 69 1.22 7.00 -10.71
CA ASN A 69 2.22 5.95 -10.49
C ASN A 69 1.76 4.93 -9.44
N LEU A 70 1.04 5.33 -8.39
CA LEU A 70 0.44 4.40 -7.43
C LEU A 70 -0.55 3.47 -8.14
N ASP A 71 -1.43 4.02 -8.97
CA ASP A 71 -2.41 3.24 -9.72
C ASP A 71 -1.72 2.28 -10.72
N ALA A 72 -0.74 2.76 -11.48
CA ALA A 72 0.02 1.95 -12.43
C ALA A 72 0.80 0.81 -11.77
N VAL A 73 1.41 1.06 -10.61
CA VAL A 73 2.12 0.01 -9.85
C VAL A 73 1.14 -1.00 -9.28
N TYR A 74 -0.03 -0.56 -8.79
CA TYR A 74 -1.07 -1.47 -8.32
C TYR A 74 -1.57 -2.40 -9.42
N GLU A 75 -1.92 -1.86 -10.59
CA GLU A 75 -2.32 -2.67 -11.75
C GLU A 75 -1.23 -3.71 -12.12
N LYS A 76 0.03 -3.30 -12.12
CA LYS A 76 1.15 -4.22 -12.36
C LYS A 76 1.22 -5.35 -11.31
N ILE A 77 0.92 -5.06 -10.04
CA ILE A 77 0.91 -6.07 -8.96
C ILE A 77 -0.20 -7.09 -9.18
N ILE A 78 -1.43 -6.63 -9.44
CA ILE A 78 -2.61 -7.52 -9.55
C ILE A 78 -2.65 -8.30 -10.87
N THR A 79 -1.98 -7.82 -11.90
CA THR A 79 -1.89 -8.49 -13.21
C THR A 79 -0.71 -9.45 -13.32
N GLN A 80 0.08 -9.65 -12.25
CA GLN A 80 1.14 -10.65 -12.24
C GLN A 80 0.53 -12.06 -12.36
N GLU A 81 0.65 -12.65 -13.55
CA GLU A 81 0.22 -14.03 -13.78
C GLU A 81 1.15 -15.01 -13.07
N THR A 82 0.56 -16.01 -12.42
CA THR A 82 1.32 -17.18 -11.98
C THR A 82 1.49 -18.10 -13.19
N ASP A 83 2.72 -18.42 -13.53
CA ASP A 83 2.98 -19.43 -14.57
C ASP A 83 2.48 -20.79 -14.06
N LYS A 84 1.42 -21.29 -14.72
CA LYS A 84 0.79 -22.57 -14.36
C LYS A 84 1.66 -23.79 -14.63
N THR A 85 2.78 -23.61 -15.34
CA THR A 85 3.77 -24.67 -15.61
C THR A 85 4.82 -24.79 -14.50
N GLU A 86 4.89 -23.84 -13.58
CA GLU A 86 5.80 -23.89 -12.45
C GLU A 86 5.35 -24.90 -11.38
N SER A 87 6.29 -25.35 -10.56
CA SER A 87 5.99 -26.22 -9.42
C SER A 87 5.06 -25.54 -8.42
N ASP A 88 4.28 -26.33 -7.68
CA ASP A 88 3.37 -25.82 -6.63
C ASP A 88 4.07 -24.92 -5.62
N TYR A 89 5.33 -25.20 -5.30
CA TYR A 89 6.13 -24.37 -4.41
C TYR A 89 6.43 -22.98 -4.99
N LEU A 90 6.79 -22.90 -6.27
CA LEU A 90 7.04 -21.61 -6.92
C LEU A 90 5.77 -20.79 -7.07
N GLN A 91 4.65 -21.43 -7.39
CA GLN A 91 3.34 -20.76 -7.41
C GLN A 91 2.95 -20.21 -6.02
N PHE A 92 3.22 -20.99 -4.96
CA PHE A 92 2.99 -20.54 -3.58
C PHE A 92 3.87 -19.33 -3.23
N CYS A 93 5.16 -19.37 -3.57
CA CYS A 93 6.07 -18.24 -3.35
C CYS A 93 5.61 -16.99 -4.11
N GLN A 94 5.15 -17.13 -5.35
CA GLN A 94 4.65 -16.01 -6.15
C GLN A 94 3.36 -15.42 -5.55
N LYS A 95 2.42 -16.25 -5.11
CA LYS A 95 1.20 -15.77 -4.42
C LYS A 95 1.53 -15.00 -3.14
N ASN A 96 2.46 -15.48 -2.34
CA ASN A 96 2.91 -14.75 -1.15
C ASN A 96 3.57 -13.41 -1.49
N LYS A 97 4.39 -13.38 -2.53
CA LYS A 97 5.02 -12.14 -3.01
C LYS A 97 3.97 -11.11 -3.45
N VAL A 98 2.95 -11.53 -4.20
CA VAL A 98 1.84 -10.65 -4.59
C VAL A 98 1.07 -10.16 -3.36
N LEU A 99 0.81 -11.03 -2.38
CA LEU A 99 0.17 -10.64 -1.12
C LEU A 99 0.98 -9.56 -0.38
N ASP A 100 2.30 -9.78 -0.22
CA ASP A 100 3.18 -8.81 0.44
C ASP A 100 3.21 -7.47 -0.30
N GLN A 101 3.22 -7.49 -1.63
CA GLN A 101 3.15 -6.28 -2.45
C GLN A 101 1.80 -5.55 -2.31
N CYS A 102 0.68 -6.27 -2.26
CA CYS A 102 -0.63 -5.65 -2.01
C CYS A 102 -0.70 -4.99 -0.62
N ILE A 103 -0.18 -5.66 0.41
CA ILE A 103 -0.11 -5.11 1.77
C ILE A 103 0.79 -3.86 1.79
N GLY A 104 1.97 -3.92 1.17
CA GLY A 104 2.89 -2.79 1.09
C GLY A 104 2.29 -1.60 0.34
N HIS A 105 1.58 -1.85 -0.77
CA HIS A 105 0.87 -0.81 -1.52
C HIS A 105 -0.26 -0.18 -0.68
N SER A 106 -1.06 -0.98 0.00
CA SER A 106 -2.15 -0.50 0.87
C SER A 106 -1.62 0.39 2.00
N LEU A 107 -0.50 0.01 2.60
CA LEU A 107 0.17 0.83 3.61
C LEU A 107 0.70 2.13 3.00
N LEU A 108 1.31 2.07 1.82
CA LEU A 108 1.84 3.25 1.13
C LEU A 108 0.74 4.26 0.80
N VAL A 109 -0.40 3.82 0.25
CA VAL A 109 -1.56 4.70 -0.01
C VAL A 109 -2.03 5.37 1.28
N THR A 110 -2.10 4.60 2.37
CA THR A 110 -2.50 5.11 3.69
C THR A 110 -1.52 6.19 4.20
N GLU A 111 -0.22 5.96 4.11
CA GLU A 111 0.79 6.93 4.54
C GLU A 111 0.82 8.18 3.63
N CYS A 112 0.62 8.02 2.31
CA CYS A 112 0.48 9.15 1.40
C CYS A 112 -0.72 10.03 1.76
N GLU A 113 -1.85 9.46 2.15
CA GLU A 113 -3.03 10.23 2.57
C GLU A 113 -2.81 10.94 3.91
N LYS A 114 -2.24 10.27 4.91
CA LYS A 114 -1.85 10.89 6.18
C LYS A 114 -0.93 12.10 6.01
N LEU A 115 0.02 11.99 5.09
CA LEU A 115 0.97 13.07 4.76
C LEU A 115 0.39 14.10 3.76
N LYS A 116 -0.87 13.97 3.34
CA LYS A 116 -1.54 14.85 2.38
C LYS A 116 -0.82 14.94 1.02
N ILE A 117 -0.14 13.87 0.64
CA ILE A 117 0.46 13.71 -0.68
C ILE A 117 -0.62 13.36 -1.68
N VAL A 118 -1.53 12.45 -1.30
CA VAL A 118 -2.76 12.14 -2.03
C VAL A 118 -3.98 12.50 -1.18
N SER A 119 -5.15 12.61 -1.79
CA SER A 119 -6.41 12.89 -1.10
C SER A 119 -7.48 11.92 -1.59
N ASP A 120 -8.41 11.58 -0.69
CA ASP A 120 -9.60 10.78 -1.01
C ASP A 120 -9.31 9.39 -1.63
N ARG A 121 -8.20 8.76 -1.24
CA ARG A 121 -7.82 7.42 -1.71
C ARG A 121 -8.05 6.33 -0.66
N PHE A 122 -7.92 6.66 0.62
CA PHE A 122 -8.05 5.70 1.72
C PHE A 122 -9.46 5.11 1.79
N HIS A 123 -10.49 5.96 1.92
CA HIS A 123 -11.86 5.51 2.09
C HIS A 123 -12.41 4.71 0.90
N PRO A 124 -12.25 5.16 -0.36
CA PRO A 124 -12.66 4.36 -1.52
C PRO A 124 -11.95 3.02 -1.61
N MET A 125 -10.66 2.95 -1.27
CA MET A 125 -9.90 1.69 -1.28
C MET A 125 -10.41 0.72 -0.22
N VAL A 126 -10.69 1.20 1.00
CA VAL A 126 -11.30 0.40 2.06
C VAL A 126 -12.68 -0.12 1.65
N ASP A 127 -13.54 0.74 1.12
CA ASP A 127 -14.89 0.35 0.68
C ASP A 127 -14.85 -0.66 -0.45
N ARG A 128 -13.94 -0.51 -1.42
CA ARG A 128 -13.70 -1.49 -2.49
C ARG A 128 -13.32 -2.86 -1.91
N MET A 129 -12.38 -2.91 -0.97
CA MET A 129 -11.94 -4.17 -0.34
C MET A 129 -13.08 -4.84 0.45
N ILE A 130 -13.88 -4.07 1.18
CA ILE A 130 -15.06 -4.57 1.88
C ILE A 130 -16.09 -5.15 0.90
N THR A 131 -16.30 -4.51 -0.24
CA THR A 131 -17.19 -5.00 -1.30
C THR A 131 -16.64 -6.30 -1.91
N MET A 132 -15.35 -6.32 -2.26
CA MET A 132 -14.72 -7.54 -2.79
C MET A 132 -14.85 -8.73 -1.82
N MET A 133 -14.74 -8.51 -0.52
CA MET A 133 -14.91 -9.56 0.47
C MET A 133 -16.32 -10.14 0.53
N LYS A 134 -17.35 -9.36 0.15
CA LYS A 134 -18.75 -9.85 0.07
C LYS A 134 -18.99 -10.70 -1.17
N ASP A 135 -18.42 -10.27 -2.29
CA ASP A 135 -18.74 -10.82 -3.61
C ASP A 135 -17.80 -11.97 -4.00
N GLU A 136 -16.61 -12.06 -3.37
CA GLU A 136 -15.59 -13.04 -3.69
C GLU A 136 -15.89 -14.40 -3.03
N SER A 137 -15.68 -15.47 -3.77
CA SER A 137 -15.79 -16.85 -3.30
C SER A 137 -14.45 -17.46 -2.90
N ASP A 138 -13.33 -16.98 -3.49
CA ASP A 138 -11.99 -17.47 -3.18
C ASP A 138 -11.52 -16.95 -1.82
N SER A 139 -11.31 -17.86 -0.88
CA SER A 139 -10.83 -17.55 0.46
C SER A 139 -9.41 -16.95 0.47
N SER A 140 -8.60 -17.20 -0.55
CA SER A 140 -7.25 -16.61 -0.70
C SER A 140 -7.34 -15.13 -1.04
N GLU A 141 -8.23 -14.76 -1.96
CA GLU A 141 -8.46 -13.36 -2.32
C GLU A 141 -9.11 -12.58 -1.16
N LYS A 142 -10.09 -13.18 -0.47
CA LYS A 142 -10.62 -12.62 0.77
C LYS A 142 -9.53 -12.38 1.81
N TYR A 143 -8.63 -13.35 2.00
CA TYR A 143 -7.52 -13.23 2.95
C TYR A 143 -6.60 -12.07 2.60
N LYS A 144 -6.31 -11.86 1.32
CA LYS A 144 -5.53 -10.72 0.82
C LYS A 144 -6.22 -9.40 1.21
N CYS A 145 -7.52 -9.26 0.93
CA CYS A 145 -8.28 -8.07 1.30
C CYS A 145 -8.26 -7.80 2.82
N VAL A 146 -8.46 -8.83 3.64
CA VAL A 146 -8.43 -8.69 5.11
C VAL A 146 -7.06 -8.22 5.61
N GLN A 147 -5.95 -8.75 5.06
CA GLN A 147 -4.60 -8.33 5.45
C GLN A 147 -4.33 -6.86 5.08
N CYS A 148 -4.76 -6.45 3.88
CA CYS A 148 -4.67 -5.06 3.45
C CYS A 148 -5.50 -4.14 4.36
N LEU A 149 -6.77 -4.48 4.64
CA LEU A 149 -7.64 -3.73 5.54
C LEU A 149 -7.05 -3.59 6.95
N TYR A 150 -6.54 -4.69 7.51
CA TYR A 150 -5.88 -4.67 8.82
C TYR A 150 -4.73 -3.65 8.85
N THR A 151 -3.87 -3.70 7.85
CA THR A 151 -2.70 -2.81 7.74
C THR A 151 -3.13 -1.35 7.59
N MET A 152 -4.12 -1.09 6.72
CA MET A 152 -4.66 0.25 6.48
C MET A 152 -5.30 0.85 7.75
N PHE A 153 -6.19 0.11 8.40
CA PHE A 153 -6.86 0.60 9.62
C PHE A 153 -5.88 0.82 10.76
N ARG A 154 -4.94 -0.10 10.95
CA ARG A 154 -3.91 0.04 11.97
C ARG A 154 -3.02 1.26 11.74
N SER A 155 -2.61 1.51 10.50
CA SER A 155 -1.80 2.69 10.17
C SER A 155 -2.59 3.99 10.28
N TYR A 156 -3.82 4.03 9.75
CA TYR A 156 -4.60 5.28 9.66
C TYR A 156 -5.16 5.74 11.01
N TYR A 157 -5.76 4.81 11.75
CA TYR A 157 -6.43 5.11 13.02
C TYR A 157 -5.58 4.83 14.26
N GLY A 158 -4.51 4.02 14.15
CA GLY A 158 -3.74 3.58 15.32
C GLY A 158 -4.65 2.91 16.34
N ASP A 159 -4.64 3.40 17.59
CA ASP A 159 -5.48 2.92 18.70
C ASP A 159 -6.83 3.67 18.83
N ALA A 160 -7.11 4.64 17.93
CA ALA A 160 -8.37 5.39 17.97
C ALA A 160 -9.55 4.52 17.52
N ILE A 161 -10.77 4.75 18.02
CA ILE A 161 -11.97 3.99 17.67
C ILE A 161 -12.29 4.15 16.18
N LEU A 162 -12.60 3.02 15.49
CA LEU A 162 -13.04 3.07 14.10
C LEU A 162 -14.37 3.84 13.98
N PRO A 163 -14.57 4.58 12.88
CA PRO A 163 -15.87 5.14 12.56
C PRO A 163 -16.96 4.07 12.56
N GLU A 164 -18.14 4.41 13.11
CA GLU A 164 -19.27 3.47 13.28
C GLU A 164 -19.64 2.78 11.96
N GLY A 165 -19.59 3.49 10.83
CA GLY A 165 -19.87 2.92 9.51
C GLY A 165 -18.95 1.74 9.15
N TYR A 166 -17.70 1.77 9.57
CA TYR A 166 -16.77 0.63 9.35
C TYR A 166 -16.99 -0.48 10.36
N LEU A 167 -17.29 -0.14 11.62
CA LEU A 167 -17.63 -1.16 12.64
C LEU A 167 -18.81 -2.01 12.18
N VAL A 168 -19.89 -1.39 11.71
CA VAL A 168 -21.09 -2.08 11.21
C VAL A 168 -20.76 -2.95 9.99
N LYS A 169 -20.01 -2.42 9.02
CA LYS A 169 -19.62 -3.17 7.80
C LYS A 169 -18.77 -4.38 8.13
N LEU A 170 -17.78 -4.24 9.00
CA LEU A 170 -16.88 -5.32 9.42
C LEU A 170 -17.62 -6.36 10.25
N GLN A 171 -18.51 -5.94 11.16
CA GLN A 171 -19.32 -6.88 11.96
C GLN A 171 -20.22 -7.74 11.06
N ALA A 172 -20.88 -7.12 10.07
CA ALA A 172 -21.69 -7.86 9.10
C ALA A 172 -20.89 -8.88 8.30
N LEU A 173 -19.62 -8.57 7.93
CA LEU A 173 -18.73 -9.53 7.29
C LEU A 173 -18.34 -10.68 8.23
N ILE A 174 -18.03 -10.39 9.49
CA ILE A 174 -17.70 -11.40 10.51
C ILE A 174 -18.87 -12.35 10.71
N ASP A 175 -20.10 -11.84 10.79
CA ASP A 175 -21.29 -12.64 11.05
C ASP A 175 -21.61 -13.59 9.88
N SER A 176 -21.35 -13.14 8.64
CA SER A 176 -21.61 -13.94 7.42
C SER A 176 -20.44 -14.85 7.02
N GLU A 177 -19.23 -14.65 7.54
CA GLU A 177 -18.05 -15.42 7.14
C GLU A 177 -18.02 -16.80 7.80
N THR A 178 -17.73 -17.82 7.01
CA THR A 178 -17.64 -19.22 7.46
C THR A 178 -16.21 -19.69 7.70
N VAL A 179 -15.22 -19.06 7.06
CA VAL A 179 -13.81 -19.40 7.20
C VAL A 179 -13.25 -18.78 8.47
N MET A 180 -12.98 -19.60 9.48
CA MET A 180 -12.55 -19.15 10.81
C MET A 180 -11.29 -18.26 10.79
N LYS A 181 -10.32 -18.57 9.91
CA LYS A 181 -9.10 -17.76 9.76
C LYS A 181 -9.41 -16.32 9.35
N LEU A 182 -10.35 -16.13 8.42
CA LEU A 182 -10.81 -14.82 7.97
C LEU A 182 -11.57 -14.10 9.08
N LYS A 183 -12.47 -14.83 9.73
CA LYS A 183 -13.26 -14.30 10.86
C LYS A 183 -12.39 -13.76 11.97
N PHE A 184 -11.42 -14.54 12.44
CA PHE A 184 -10.49 -14.07 13.48
C PHE A 184 -9.66 -12.86 13.03
N ARG A 185 -9.20 -12.84 11.79
CA ARG A 185 -8.44 -11.69 11.30
C ARG A 185 -9.27 -10.42 11.19
N MET A 186 -10.54 -10.51 10.86
CA MET A 186 -11.47 -9.37 10.91
C MET A 186 -11.75 -8.93 12.35
N MET A 187 -11.86 -9.86 13.28
CA MET A 187 -11.97 -9.53 14.72
C MET A 187 -10.72 -8.81 15.23
N ASP A 188 -9.52 -9.19 14.79
CA ASP A 188 -8.28 -8.45 15.09
C ASP A 188 -8.34 -6.98 14.62
N ILE A 189 -9.04 -6.70 13.50
CA ILE A 189 -9.26 -5.31 13.04
C ILE A 189 -10.15 -4.55 14.03
N LEU A 190 -11.21 -5.18 14.53
CA LEU A 190 -12.12 -4.55 15.49
C LEU A 190 -11.48 -4.35 16.86
N GLU A 191 -10.75 -5.35 17.33
CA GLU A 191 -10.08 -5.35 18.64
C GLU A 191 -8.70 -4.68 18.61
N ARG A 192 -8.13 -4.51 17.42
CA ARG A 192 -6.79 -3.94 17.16
C ARG A 192 -5.67 -4.57 17.97
N ARG A 193 -5.73 -5.89 18.08
CA ARG A 193 -4.69 -6.70 18.69
C ARG A 193 -3.58 -7.08 17.71
#